data_1a7ec093b5ebb4350fe4fb31b0548172
#
_entry.id   1a7ec093b5ebb4350fe4fb31b0548172
#
_cell.length_a   1.000
_cell.length_b   1.000
_cell.length_c   1.000
_cell.angle_alpha   90.00
_cell.angle_beta   90.00
_cell.angle_gamma   90.00
#
_symmetry.space_group_name_H-M   'P 1'
#
loop_
_entity.id
_entity.type
_entity.pdbx_description
1 polymer ?
#
loop_
_entity_poly.entity_id
_entity_poly.type
_entity_poly.pdbx_seq_one_letter_code
_entity_poly.pdbx_strand_id
1 'polypeptide(L)'
;MGKSASGKDKIYSRLAGNKGLNLKKLILYTTRPVRDGEENGKQYYFTDEKKLQEFKTEGKVIEARAYNTVYGVWTYFTADDGQIDLKKGHYLGIGTLESYQKMRNYYGESNVVPVYIEVEDGERLIRAIKREKEQETPKYEELCRRFLADQEDFSEEKIKEAGISRRFENDDLDVCVRNIIDFIVTVHT
;
A
#
# COMPACT_ATOMS: atom_id res chain seq x y z
N MET A 1 -4.05 3.26 -1.60
CA MET A 1 -4.61 1.99 -1.11
C MET A 1 -5.75 1.52 -1.99
N GLY A 2 -6.24 0.29 -1.81
CA GLY A 2 -7.36 -0.30 -2.59
C GLY A 2 -7.29 -1.82 -2.56
N LYS A 3 -8.41 -2.46 -2.87
CA LYS A 3 -8.57 -3.92 -2.91
C LYS A 3 -7.60 -4.58 -3.91
N SER A 4 -7.38 -5.88 -3.81
CA SER A 4 -6.58 -6.66 -4.78
C SER A 4 -7.11 -6.49 -6.20
N ALA A 5 -6.22 -6.45 -7.19
CA ALA A 5 -6.51 -6.23 -8.61
C ALA A 5 -7.16 -4.86 -8.94
N SER A 6 -7.18 -3.90 -8.01
CA SER A 6 -7.61 -2.51 -8.31
C SER A 6 -6.62 -1.72 -9.19
N GLY A 7 -5.43 -2.26 -9.47
CA GLY A 7 -4.40 -1.57 -10.26
C GLY A 7 -3.53 -0.59 -9.47
N LYS A 8 -3.66 -0.56 -8.14
CA LYS A 8 -2.92 0.38 -7.26
C LYS A 8 -1.41 0.35 -7.45
N ASP A 9 -0.81 -0.81 -7.76
CA ASP A 9 0.65 -0.92 -7.95
C ASP A 9 1.10 -0.22 -9.25
N LYS A 10 0.31 -0.31 -10.32
CA LYS A 10 0.56 0.41 -11.58
C LYS A 10 0.41 1.92 -11.37
N ILE A 11 -0.63 2.34 -10.66
CA ILE A 11 -0.86 3.74 -10.30
C ILE A 11 0.29 4.26 -9.43
N TYR A 12 0.68 3.53 -8.38
CA TYR A 12 1.82 3.88 -7.54
C TYR A 12 3.09 4.11 -8.36
N SER A 13 3.40 3.20 -9.30
CA SER A 13 4.59 3.30 -10.15
C SER A 13 4.53 4.54 -11.07
N ARG A 14 3.35 4.88 -11.61
CA ARG A 14 3.14 6.08 -12.43
C ARG A 14 3.32 7.37 -11.63
N LEU A 15 2.74 7.44 -10.43
CA LEU A 15 2.87 8.60 -9.54
C LEU A 15 4.32 8.78 -9.06
N ALA A 16 4.97 7.69 -8.64
CA ALA A 16 6.36 7.72 -8.20
C ALA A 16 7.36 8.09 -9.32
N GLY A 17 7.00 7.81 -10.58
CA GLY A 17 7.79 8.21 -11.76
C GLY A 17 7.51 9.64 -12.25
N ASN A 18 6.49 10.30 -11.73
CA ASN A 18 6.12 11.65 -12.15
C ASN A 18 7.00 12.70 -11.46
N LYS A 19 7.98 13.22 -12.21
CA LYS A 19 8.93 14.22 -11.70
C LYS A 19 8.26 15.53 -11.26
N GLY A 20 7.12 15.89 -11.84
CA GLY A 20 6.37 17.10 -11.51
C GLY A 20 5.78 17.07 -10.10
N LEU A 21 5.48 15.89 -9.56
CA LEU A 21 4.95 15.73 -8.21
C LEU A 21 6.03 15.72 -7.13
N ASN A 22 7.30 15.49 -7.49
CA ASN A 22 8.43 15.41 -6.57
C ASN A 22 8.17 14.55 -5.31
N LEU A 23 7.48 13.41 -5.48
CA LEU A 23 7.13 12.50 -4.40
C LEU A 23 8.30 11.56 -4.08
N LYS A 24 8.69 11.49 -2.82
CA LYS A 24 9.65 10.51 -2.31
C LYS A 24 8.92 9.21 -1.99
N LYS A 25 9.52 8.07 -2.31
CA LYS A 25 8.94 6.77 -1.97
C LYS A 25 9.12 6.48 -0.48
N LEU A 26 8.05 6.07 0.18
CA LEU A 26 8.12 5.44 1.49
C LEU A 26 8.45 3.96 1.31
N ILE A 27 9.60 3.53 1.84
CA ILE A 27 10.04 2.14 1.76
C ILE A 27 9.73 1.45 3.08
N LEU A 28 8.89 0.42 3.02
CA LEU A 28 8.50 -0.37 4.19
C LEU A 28 9.59 -1.39 4.52
N TYR A 29 9.61 -1.83 5.78
CA TYR A 29 10.41 -2.96 6.24
C TYR A 29 9.65 -4.28 6.11
N THR A 30 10.39 -5.38 5.95
CA THR A 30 9.81 -6.72 6.01
C THR A 30 10.81 -7.75 6.54
N THR A 31 10.31 -8.71 7.33
CA THR A 31 11.08 -9.89 7.76
C THR A 31 11.05 -11.02 6.73
N ARG A 32 10.30 -10.84 5.63
CA ARG A 32 10.28 -11.78 4.51
C ARG A 32 11.65 -11.82 3.82
N PRO A 33 12.14 -12.98 3.43
CA PRO A 33 13.35 -13.08 2.60
C PRO A 33 13.22 -12.32 1.27
N VAL A 34 14.33 -11.80 0.79
CA VAL A 34 14.46 -11.18 -0.54
C VAL A 34 14.08 -12.22 -1.61
N ARG A 35 13.35 -11.80 -2.63
CA ARG A 35 13.05 -12.63 -3.81
C ARG A 35 13.96 -12.26 -4.97
N ASP A 36 14.02 -13.14 -5.99
CA ASP A 36 14.76 -12.87 -7.21
C ASP A 36 14.28 -11.55 -7.86
N GLY A 37 15.24 -10.71 -8.24
CA GLY A 37 14.98 -9.40 -8.83
C GLY A 37 14.62 -8.29 -7.85
N GLU A 38 14.54 -8.56 -6.53
CA GLU A 38 14.36 -7.53 -5.51
C GLU A 38 15.71 -7.05 -4.95
N GLU A 39 15.77 -5.77 -4.59
CA GLU A 39 16.94 -5.13 -4.00
C GLU A 39 16.56 -4.44 -2.68
N ASN A 40 17.42 -4.58 -1.67
CA ASN A 40 17.23 -3.93 -0.39
C ASN A 40 17.19 -2.39 -0.55
N GLY A 41 16.18 -1.75 0.08
CA GLY A 41 15.98 -0.30 -0.03
C GLY A 41 15.30 0.17 -1.32
N LYS A 42 14.91 -0.74 -2.22
CA LYS A 42 14.10 -0.40 -3.41
C LYS A 42 12.64 -0.82 -3.24
N GLN A 43 12.40 -2.11 -3.02
CA GLN A 43 11.04 -2.62 -2.80
C GLN A 43 10.70 -2.60 -1.31
N TYR A 44 11.63 -3.07 -0.49
CA TYR A 44 11.55 -3.11 0.97
C TYR A 44 12.95 -2.93 1.59
N TYR A 45 12.99 -2.53 2.85
CA TYR A 45 14.12 -2.80 3.71
C TYR A 45 13.94 -4.21 4.27
N PHE A 46 14.69 -5.18 3.71
CA PHE A 46 14.66 -6.57 4.17
C PHE A 46 15.45 -6.69 5.47
N THR A 47 14.83 -7.27 6.48
CA THR A 47 15.38 -7.34 7.83
C THR A 47 15.00 -8.67 8.49
N ASP A 48 15.29 -8.81 9.77
CA ASP A 48 14.98 -9.99 10.57
C ASP A 48 14.08 -9.62 11.77
N GLU A 49 13.64 -10.64 12.50
CA GLU A 49 12.80 -10.46 13.69
C GLU A 49 13.57 -9.73 14.80
N LYS A 50 14.88 -9.91 14.90
CA LYS A 50 15.71 -9.21 15.89
C LYS A 50 15.65 -7.70 15.67
N LYS A 51 15.82 -7.24 14.43
CA LYS A 51 15.75 -5.83 14.08
C LYS A 51 14.33 -5.26 14.28
N LEU A 52 13.30 -6.04 14.00
CA LEU A 52 11.91 -5.64 14.29
C LEU A 52 11.72 -5.45 15.81
N GLN A 53 12.26 -6.35 16.66
CA GLN A 53 12.16 -6.20 18.11
C GLN A 53 12.96 -4.99 18.64
N GLU A 54 14.11 -4.67 18.05
CA GLU A 54 14.85 -3.44 18.35
C GLU A 54 13.97 -2.21 18.09
N PHE A 55 13.36 -2.09 16.89
CA PHE A 55 12.44 -0.99 16.58
C PHE A 55 11.23 -0.93 17.51
N LYS A 56 10.66 -2.09 17.90
CA LYS A 56 9.56 -2.14 18.88
C LYS A 56 10.01 -1.62 20.25
N THR A 57 11.18 -2.06 20.73
CA THR A 57 11.73 -1.64 22.03
C THR A 57 12.04 -0.14 22.05
N GLU A 58 12.50 0.41 20.93
CA GLU A 58 12.77 1.84 20.76
C GLU A 58 11.49 2.67 20.52
N GLY A 59 10.32 2.03 20.45
CA GLY A 59 9.05 2.71 20.17
C GLY A 59 8.94 3.31 18.75
N LYS A 60 9.76 2.82 17.82
CA LYS A 60 9.84 3.35 16.45
C LYS A 60 8.90 2.69 15.44
N VAL A 61 8.24 1.60 15.80
CA VAL A 61 7.30 0.93 14.90
C VAL A 61 6.00 1.73 14.84
N ILE A 62 5.70 2.31 13.70
CA ILE A 62 4.48 3.08 13.46
C ILE A 62 3.30 2.13 13.21
N GLU A 63 3.51 1.12 12.35
CA GLU A 63 2.53 0.08 12.05
C GLU A 63 3.25 -1.23 11.73
N ALA A 64 2.62 -2.35 12.04
CA ALA A 64 3.13 -3.67 11.66
C ALA A 64 1.95 -4.62 11.39
N ARG A 65 2.13 -5.48 10.39
CA ARG A 65 1.18 -6.52 9.97
C ARG A 65 1.92 -7.83 9.77
N ALA A 66 1.50 -8.85 10.51
CA ALA A 66 2.10 -10.18 10.44
C ALA A 66 1.21 -11.11 9.61
N TYR A 67 1.83 -11.92 8.78
CA TYR A 67 1.17 -12.92 7.94
C TYR A 67 1.77 -14.29 8.21
N ASN A 68 0.92 -15.23 8.59
CA ASN A 68 1.32 -16.63 8.72
C ASN A 68 1.48 -17.23 7.33
N THR A 69 2.65 -17.77 7.07
CA THR A 69 2.95 -18.43 5.79
C THR A 69 3.49 -19.84 6.05
N VAL A 70 3.56 -20.65 4.99
CA VAL A 70 4.17 -21.99 5.08
C VAL A 70 5.66 -21.96 5.42
N TYR A 71 6.31 -20.78 5.32
CA TYR A 71 7.72 -20.55 5.65
C TYR A 71 7.90 -19.81 6.99
N GLY A 72 6.83 -19.69 7.79
CA GLY A 72 6.82 -18.96 9.06
C GLY A 72 6.07 -17.63 8.97
N VAL A 73 6.23 -16.82 10.01
CA VAL A 73 5.57 -15.51 10.10
C VAL A 73 6.40 -14.46 9.37
N TRP A 74 5.80 -13.77 8.42
CA TRP A 74 6.39 -12.61 7.77
C TRP A 74 5.71 -11.34 8.22
N THR A 75 6.50 -10.39 8.71
CA THR A 75 6.00 -9.08 9.14
C THR A 75 6.40 -8.01 8.13
N TYR A 76 5.43 -7.16 7.81
CA TYR A 76 5.65 -5.92 7.06
C TYR A 76 5.36 -4.76 8.01
N PHE A 77 6.23 -3.77 8.04
CA PHE A 77 6.08 -2.67 8.97
C PHE A 77 6.67 -1.37 8.47
N THR A 78 6.19 -0.27 9.04
CA THR A 78 6.75 1.07 8.86
C THR A 78 7.38 1.51 10.16
N ALA A 79 8.60 2.04 10.08
CA ALA A 79 9.32 2.54 11.24
C ALA A 79 9.64 4.03 11.11
N ASP A 80 9.70 4.72 12.24
CA ASP A 80 10.27 6.06 12.35
C ASP A 80 11.80 5.96 12.42
N ASP A 81 12.41 5.84 11.25
CA ASP A 81 13.84 5.70 11.04
C ASP A 81 14.47 6.97 10.43
N GLY A 82 13.67 8.05 10.33
CA GLY A 82 14.08 9.32 9.73
C GLY A 82 13.91 9.38 8.21
N GLN A 83 13.37 8.34 7.54
CA GLN A 83 13.10 8.42 6.10
C GLN A 83 11.99 9.43 5.77
N ILE A 84 11.05 9.66 6.68
CA ILE A 84 9.99 10.66 6.53
C ILE A 84 10.35 11.91 7.34
N ASP A 85 10.59 13.01 6.63
CA ASP A 85 10.71 14.34 7.18
C ASP A 85 9.72 15.25 6.45
N LEU A 86 8.59 15.49 7.07
CA LEU A 86 7.47 16.26 6.49
C LEU A 86 7.85 17.71 6.15
N LYS A 87 8.96 18.23 6.72
CA LYS A 87 9.49 19.56 6.37
C LYS A 87 10.31 19.56 5.08
N LYS A 88 10.74 18.37 4.63
CA LYS A 88 11.63 18.23 3.47
C LYS A 88 10.94 17.68 2.21
N GLY A 89 9.63 17.50 2.24
CA GLY A 89 8.88 17.09 1.06
C GLY A 89 7.74 16.14 1.32
N HIS A 90 7.18 15.66 0.22
CA HIS A 90 6.02 14.79 0.21
C HIS A 90 6.43 13.35 -0.07
N TYR A 91 5.70 12.41 0.52
CA TYR A 91 6.01 10.99 0.46
C TYR A 91 4.84 10.21 -0.12
N LEU A 92 5.14 9.20 -0.91
CA LEU A 92 4.17 8.28 -1.48
C LEU A 92 4.34 6.91 -0.86
N GLY A 93 3.33 6.47 -0.12
CA GLY A 93 3.23 5.13 0.46
C GLY A 93 2.16 4.29 -0.22
N ILE A 94 2.33 2.98 -0.18
CA ILE A 94 1.31 2.01 -0.58
C ILE A 94 1.01 1.10 0.61
N GLY A 95 -0.26 0.89 0.94
CA GLY A 95 -0.64 0.13 2.12
C GLY A 95 -2.10 -0.28 2.15
N THR A 96 -2.51 -0.85 3.26
CA THR A 96 -3.89 -1.22 3.59
C THR A 96 -4.61 -0.06 4.28
N LEU A 97 -5.92 -0.22 4.51
CA LEU A 97 -6.71 0.74 5.27
C LEU A 97 -6.18 0.88 6.71
N GLU A 98 -5.84 -0.25 7.34
CA GLU A 98 -5.24 -0.25 8.69
C GLU A 98 -3.91 0.50 8.76
N SER A 99 -3.01 0.29 7.78
CA SER A 99 -1.75 1.05 7.74
C SER A 99 -2.00 2.55 7.58
N TYR A 100 -2.96 2.94 6.74
CA TYR A 100 -3.33 4.35 6.59
C TYR A 100 -3.78 4.95 7.91
N GLN A 101 -4.69 4.28 8.64
CA GLN A 101 -5.17 4.79 9.94
C GLN A 101 -4.04 4.96 10.96
N LYS A 102 -3.12 3.97 11.04
CA LYS A 102 -1.96 4.05 11.94
C LYS A 102 -1.00 5.18 11.54
N MET A 103 -0.72 5.36 10.24
CA MET A 103 0.09 6.46 9.74
C MET A 103 -0.55 7.82 10.04
N ARG A 104 -1.87 7.93 9.83
CA ARG A 104 -2.66 9.13 10.14
C ARG A 104 -2.61 9.49 11.63
N ASN A 105 -2.74 8.50 12.50
CA ASN A 105 -2.64 8.70 13.94
C ASN A 105 -1.23 9.14 14.38
N TYR A 106 -0.19 8.62 13.71
CA TYR A 106 1.19 8.94 14.04
C TYR A 106 1.63 10.32 13.54
N TYR A 107 1.39 10.63 12.27
CA TYR A 107 1.84 11.88 11.64
C TYR A 107 0.83 13.02 11.75
N GLY A 108 -0.39 12.76 12.22
CA GLY A 108 -1.49 13.71 12.27
C GLY A 108 -2.37 13.66 11.02
N GLU A 109 -3.65 13.93 11.22
CA GLU A 109 -4.70 13.81 10.20
C GLU A 109 -4.44 14.68 8.96
N SER A 110 -3.99 15.91 9.17
CA SER A 110 -3.70 16.86 8.08
C SER A 110 -2.49 16.51 7.24
N ASN A 111 -1.62 15.61 7.73
CA ASN A 111 -0.36 15.27 7.07
C ASN A 111 -0.43 13.97 6.27
N VAL A 112 -1.54 13.22 6.36
CA VAL A 112 -1.68 11.92 5.68
C VAL A 112 -2.95 11.91 4.83
N VAL A 113 -2.76 12.06 3.53
CA VAL A 113 -3.86 12.17 2.55
C VAL A 113 -4.14 10.79 1.95
N PRO A 114 -5.38 10.27 2.07
CA PRO A 114 -5.73 8.98 1.49
C PRO A 114 -6.00 9.09 -0.01
N VAL A 115 -5.42 8.17 -0.78
CA VAL A 115 -5.80 7.91 -2.18
C VAL A 115 -6.36 6.48 -2.24
N TYR A 116 -7.68 6.35 -2.31
CA TYR A 116 -8.37 5.07 -2.39
C TYR A 116 -8.75 4.77 -3.85
N ILE A 117 -8.20 3.67 -4.36
CA ILE A 117 -8.45 3.20 -5.73
C ILE A 117 -9.58 2.19 -5.69
N GLU A 118 -10.62 2.48 -6.45
CA GLU A 118 -11.81 1.66 -6.57
C GLU A 118 -11.93 1.05 -7.96
N VAL A 119 -12.44 -0.16 -8.02
CA VAL A 119 -12.83 -0.86 -9.25
C VAL A 119 -13.99 -1.77 -8.87
N GLU A 120 -14.97 -1.87 -9.72
CA GLU A 120 -16.11 -2.78 -9.55
C GLU A 120 -15.63 -4.22 -9.31
N ASP A 121 -16.30 -4.94 -8.40
CA ASP A 121 -15.82 -6.23 -7.89
C ASP A 121 -15.76 -7.32 -8.97
N GLY A 122 -16.70 -7.36 -9.93
CA GLY A 122 -16.66 -8.31 -11.05
C GLY A 122 -15.47 -8.04 -11.98
N GLU A 123 -15.19 -6.77 -12.27
CA GLU A 123 -14.02 -6.39 -13.06
C GLU A 123 -12.71 -6.73 -12.34
N ARG A 124 -12.63 -6.53 -11.02
CA ARG A 124 -11.47 -6.96 -10.21
C ARG A 124 -11.24 -8.46 -10.27
N LEU A 125 -12.31 -9.27 -10.20
CA LEU A 125 -12.23 -10.73 -10.34
C LEU A 125 -11.72 -11.12 -11.72
N ILE A 126 -12.23 -10.51 -12.79
CA ILE A 126 -11.77 -10.76 -14.16
C ILE A 126 -10.29 -10.44 -14.30
N ARG A 127 -9.84 -9.29 -13.81
CA ARG A 127 -8.42 -8.90 -13.81
C ARG A 127 -7.54 -9.87 -13.02
N ALA A 128 -8.03 -10.30 -11.83
CA ALA A 128 -7.32 -11.24 -10.99
C ALA A 128 -7.19 -12.61 -11.66
N ILE A 129 -8.26 -13.14 -12.24
CA ILE A 129 -8.28 -14.43 -12.95
C ILE A 129 -7.36 -14.39 -14.17
N LYS A 130 -7.42 -13.31 -14.98
CA LYS A 130 -6.51 -13.17 -16.15
C LYS A 130 -5.05 -13.23 -15.71
N ARG A 131 -4.68 -12.45 -14.70
CA ARG A 131 -3.31 -12.44 -14.17
C ARG A 131 -2.89 -13.80 -13.61
N GLU A 132 -3.79 -14.49 -12.93
CA GLU A 132 -3.52 -15.81 -12.33
C GLU A 132 -3.30 -16.89 -13.39
N LYS A 133 -4.04 -16.84 -14.50
CA LYS A 133 -3.87 -17.74 -15.65
C LYS A 133 -2.50 -17.60 -16.36
N GLU A 134 -1.87 -16.44 -16.25
CA GLU A 134 -0.55 -16.15 -16.82
C GLU A 134 0.59 -16.67 -15.93
N GLN A 135 0.27 -17.13 -14.71
CA GLN A 135 1.28 -17.70 -13.82
C GLN A 135 1.63 -19.14 -14.22
N GLU A 136 2.86 -19.52 -14.02
CA GLU A 136 3.34 -20.90 -14.25
C GLU A 136 2.57 -21.92 -13.39
N THR A 137 2.21 -21.54 -12.18
CA THR A 137 1.40 -22.32 -11.24
C THR A 137 0.26 -21.47 -10.68
N PRO A 138 -0.92 -21.47 -11.32
CA PRO A 138 -2.08 -20.69 -10.85
C PRO A 138 -2.56 -21.11 -9.46
N LYS A 139 -2.86 -20.11 -8.60
CA LYS A 139 -3.31 -20.29 -7.21
C LYS A 139 -4.69 -19.68 -7.01
N TYR A 140 -5.71 -20.27 -7.64
CA TYR A 140 -7.08 -19.74 -7.60
C TYR A 140 -7.69 -19.71 -6.19
N GLU A 141 -7.36 -20.68 -5.35
CA GLU A 141 -7.79 -20.69 -3.95
C GLU A 141 -7.33 -19.44 -3.19
N GLU A 142 -6.05 -19.10 -3.34
CA GLU A 142 -5.48 -17.90 -2.73
C GLU A 142 -6.07 -16.62 -3.32
N LEU A 143 -6.37 -16.60 -4.62
CA LEU A 143 -7.09 -15.49 -5.26
C LEU A 143 -8.46 -15.28 -4.61
N CYS A 144 -9.26 -16.34 -4.46
CA CYS A 144 -10.57 -16.28 -3.83
C CYS A 144 -10.49 -15.85 -2.36
N ARG A 145 -9.54 -16.41 -1.61
CA ARG A 145 -9.31 -16.04 -0.21
C ARG A 145 -9.00 -14.53 -0.08
N ARG A 146 -8.13 -14.01 -0.93
CA ARG A 146 -7.77 -12.58 -0.94
C ARG A 146 -8.95 -11.71 -1.34
N PHE A 147 -9.75 -12.13 -2.29
CA PHE A 147 -10.94 -11.39 -2.70
C PHE A 147 -11.93 -11.24 -1.54
N LEU A 148 -12.18 -12.33 -0.79
CA LEU A 148 -13.07 -12.30 0.38
C LEU A 148 -12.49 -11.45 1.52
N ALA A 149 -11.20 -11.58 1.80
CA ALA A 149 -10.53 -10.73 2.79
C ALA A 149 -10.62 -9.25 2.45
N ASP A 150 -10.45 -8.88 1.17
CA ASP A 150 -10.61 -7.50 0.71
C ASP A 150 -12.02 -6.95 0.97
N GLN A 151 -13.07 -7.77 0.87
CA GLN A 151 -14.44 -7.33 1.15
C GLN A 151 -14.65 -6.94 2.61
N GLU A 152 -13.98 -7.65 3.50
CA GLU A 152 -13.99 -7.34 4.92
C GLU A 152 -13.09 -6.15 5.26
N ASP A 153 -11.84 -6.15 4.75
CA ASP A 153 -10.83 -5.15 5.05
C ASP A 153 -11.18 -3.76 4.50
N PHE A 154 -11.91 -3.71 3.40
CA PHE A 154 -12.38 -2.49 2.73
C PHE A 154 -13.90 -2.44 2.65
N SER A 155 -14.59 -2.82 3.75
CA SER A 155 -16.04 -2.63 3.83
C SER A 155 -16.39 -1.13 3.83
N GLU A 156 -17.59 -0.79 3.37
CA GLU A 156 -18.08 0.60 3.32
C GLU A 156 -18.02 1.27 4.70
N GLU A 157 -18.29 0.52 5.75
CA GLU A 157 -18.23 0.97 7.14
C GLU A 157 -16.79 1.36 7.51
N LYS A 158 -15.82 0.46 7.27
CA LYS A 158 -14.41 0.73 7.57
C LYS A 158 -13.83 1.88 6.75
N ILE A 159 -14.21 1.99 5.47
CA ILE A 159 -13.80 3.10 4.60
C ILE A 159 -14.32 4.43 5.14
N LYS A 160 -15.60 4.47 5.57
CA LYS A 160 -16.23 5.64 6.17
C LYS A 160 -15.61 6.00 7.51
N GLU A 161 -15.40 5.03 8.39
CA GLU A 161 -14.71 5.21 9.68
C GLU A 161 -13.29 5.74 9.53
N ALA A 162 -12.59 5.33 8.47
CA ALA A 162 -11.27 5.85 8.14
C ALA A 162 -11.30 7.29 7.58
N GLY A 163 -12.49 7.89 7.39
CA GLY A 163 -12.65 9.24 6.87
C GLY A 163 -12.33 9.37 5.38
N ILE A 164 -12.42 8.30 4.62
CA ILE A 164 -12.17 8.31 3.18
C ILE A 164 -13.45 8.68 2.46
N SER A 165 -13.54 9.94 2.04
CA SER A 165 -14.68 10.47 1.28
C SER A 165 -14.45 10.46 -0.23
N ARG A 166 -13.19 10.55 -0.68
CA ARG A 166 -12.85 10.58 -2.10
C ARG A 166 -12.34 9.23 -2.58
N ARG A 167 -12.92 8.75 -3.69
CA ARG A 167 -12.56 7.51 -4.35
C ARG A 167 -12.11 7.80 -5.77
N PHE A 168 -11.16 7.02 -6.27
CA PHE A 168 -10.64 7.13 -7.62
C PHE A 168 -10.95 5.83 -8.37
N GLU A 169 -11.94 5.89 -9.25
CA GLU A 169 -12.31 4.76 -10.10
C GLU A 169 -11.21 4.49 -11.12
N ASN A 170 -10.82 3.23 -11.25
CA ASN A 170 -9.78 2.79 -12.18
C ASN A 170 -10.35 1.84 -13.24
N ASP A 171 -11.31 2.32 -14.00
CA ASP A 171 -11.80 1.66 -15.21
C ASP A 171 -10.84 1.91 -16.37
N ASP A 172 -10.32 3.14 -16.45
CA ASP A 172 -9.21 3.54 -17.32
C ASP A 172 -8.03 4.04 -16.49
N LEU A 173 -6.87 3.41 -16.67
CA LEU A 173 -5.66 3.71 -15.89
C LEU A 173 -5.16 5.15 -16.09
N ASP A 174 -5.17 5.65 -17.32
CA ASP A 174 -4.61 6.98 -17.63
C ASP A 174 -5.53 8.10 -17.12
N VAL A 175 -6.84 7.91 -17.18
CA VAL A 175 -7.84 8.81 -16.59
C VAL A 175 -7.70 8.81 -15.05
N CYS A 176 -7.64 7.64 -14.44
CA CYS A 176 -7.49 7.52 -12.99
C CYS A 176 -6.21 8.21 -12.49
N VAL A 177 -5.08 7.95 -13.14
CA VAL A 177 -3.79 8.58 -12.77
C VAL A 177 -3.86 10.10 -12.90
N ARG A 178 -4.46 10.63 -13.95
CA ARG A 178 -4.63 12.07 -14.17
C ARG A 178 -5.48 12.69 -13.04
N ASN A 179 -6.64 12.09 -12.73
CA ASN A 179 -7.50 12.56 -11.65
C ASN A 179 -6.79 12.57 -10.29
N ILE A 180 -5.92 11.59 -10.03
CA ILE A 180 -5.12 11.54 -8.80
C ILE A 180 -4.05 12.63 -8.81
N ILE A 181 -3.38 12.88 -9.93
CA ILE A 181 -2.39 13.96 -10.05
C ILE A 181 -3.03 15.31 -9.77
N ASP A 182 -4.18 15.59 -10.39
CA ASP A 182 -4.92 16.85 -10.18
C ASP A 182 -5.33 17.03 -8.72
N PHE A 183 -5.76 15.93 -8.08
CA PHE A 183 -6.06 15.93 -6.65
C PHE A 183 -4.82 16.23 -5.79
N ILE A 184 -3.70 15.57 -6.05
CA ILE A 184 -2.46 15.78 -5.31
C ILE A 184 -2.01 17.25 -5.43
N VAL A 185 -2.06 17.82 -6.61
CA VAL A 185 -1.70 19.23 -6.83
C VAL A 185 -2.62 20.15 -6.03
N THR A 186 -3.94 19.88 -6.01
CA THR A 186 -4.91 20.69 -5.27
C THR A 186 -4.70 20.64 -3.75
N VAL A 187 -4.25 19.51 -3.21
CA VAL A 187 -4.03 19.34 -1.76
C VAL A 187 -2.70 19.98 -1.32
N HIS A 188 -1.75 20.16 -2.24
CA HIS A 188 -0.44 20.76 -1.96
C HIS A 188 -0.42 22.29 -2.15
N THR A 189 -1.49 22.87 -2.70
CA THR A 189 -1.68 24.33 -2.78
C THR A 189 -2.46 24.85 -1.57
#